data_bc757f8badcef292b907518e5b6bda12
#
_entry.id   bc757f8badcef292b907518e5b6bda12
#
_cell.length_a   1.000
_cell.length_b   1.000
_cell.length_c   1.000
_cell.angle_alpha   90.00
_cell.angle_beta   90.00
_cell.angle_gamma   90.00
#
_symmetry.space_group_name_H-M   'P 1'
#
loop_
_entity.id
_entity.type
_entity.pdbx_description
1 polymer ?
#
loop_
_entity_poly.entity_id
_entity_poly.type
_entity_poly.pdbx_seq_one_letter_code
_entity_poly.pdbx_strand_id
1 'polypeptide(L)'
;MKQPPTSGYEHKFRREPWLSKGRRSNNCYAYAVHDYEDYRSYKSVPNNTSSTVCKTLTKGVLKDNPGKVYKARSGEKCRKNHYKIMMVADAGRDFHFYKQHSIVNHEVKEGETYTSISKMWGVPWCRVRRAGVLRPGRKLKFKGNYFSHKRGWATGPLLLDACGKIIKDPRKACRNYQILNYTKYCGSFCVTNKGMNVGNTNSKSLQYRF
;
A
#
# COMPACT_ATOMS: atom_id res chain seq x y z
N MET A 1 -4.50 14.98 12.13
CA MET A 1 -4.35 13.53 12.39
C MET A 1 -2.87 13.15 12.32
N LYS A 2 -2.38 12.44 13.33
CA LYS A 2 -1.00 11.93 13.37
C LYS A 2 -0.78 10.85 12.31
N GLN A 3 0.40 10.82 11.69
CA GLN A 3 0.77 9.80 10.70
C GLN A 3 0.76 8.39 11.35
N PRO A 4 0.29 7.35 10.65
CA PRO A 4 0.28 5.99 11.18
C PRO A 4 1.70 5.52 11.54
N PRO A 5 1.94 4.99 12.76
CA PRO A 5 3.27 4.56 13.17
C PRO A 5 3.72 3.30 12.42
N THR A 6 5.04 3.19 12.16
CA THR A 6 5.66 1.98 11.63
C THR A 6 5.89 0.96 12.74
N SER A 7 5.79 -0.32 12.42
CA SER A 7 6.09 -1.43 13.33
C SER A 7 7.57 -1.80 13.37
N GLY A 8 8.27 -1.58 12.26
CA GLY A 8 9.64 -2.03 11.98
C GLY A 8 9.69 -3.34 11.18
N TYR A 9 8.54 -3.92 10.87
CA TYR A 9 8.41 -5.19 10.11
C TYR A 9 7.86 -4.99 8.70
N GLU A 10 7.81 -3.75 8.23
CA GLU A 10 7.35 -3.41 6.89
C GLU A 10 8.33 -3.93 5.82
N HIS A 11 7.79 -4.43 4.72
CA HIS A 11 8.59 -4.78 3.56
C HIS A 11 9.26 -3.54 2.97
N LYS A 12 10.46 -3.72 2.44
CA LYS A 12 11.11 -2.69 1.61
C LYS A 12 10.27 -2.46 0.36
N PHE A 13 10.19 -1.20 -0.07
CA PHE A 13 9.60 -0.89 -1.36
C PHE A 13 10.49 -1.44 -2.47
N ARG A 14 9.92 -2.28 -3.34
CA ARG A 14 10.55 -2.83 -4.55
C ARG A 14 9.53 -2.86 -5.67
N ARG A 15 9.92 -2.47 -6.86
CA ARG A 15 9.07 -2.51 -8.05
C ARG A 15 9.24 -3.78 -8.85
N GLU A 16 10.46 -4.27 -8.96
CA GLU A 16 10.89 -5.31 -9.90
C GLU A 16 10.08 -6.60 -9.82
N PRO A 17 9.83 -7.21 -8.66
CA PRO A 17 9.04 -8.44 -8.59
C PRO A 17 7.63 -8.27 -9.15
N TRP A 18 7.05 -7.07 -8.96
CA TRP A 18 5.69 -6.73 -9.38
C TRP A 18 5.61 -6.27 -10.83
N LEU A 19 6.72 -5.95 -11.45
CA LEU A 19 6.79 -5.61 -12.88
C LEU A 19 6.86 -6.86 -13.73
N SER A 20 7.68 -7.86 -13.33
CA SER A 20 7.94 -9.06 -14.12
C SER A 20 6.87 -10.16 -13.92
N LYS A 21 6.56 -10.50 -12.67
CA LYS A 21 5.63 -11.60 -12.35
C LYS A 21 4.23 -11.13 -11.92
N GLY A 22 4.11 -10.02 -11.25
CA GLY A 22 2.87 -9.58 -10.61
C GLY A 22 2.11 -8.47 -11.34
N ARG A 23 2.61 -7.96 -12.45
CA ARG A 23 1.97 -6.81 -13.13
C ARG A 23 0.58 -7.16 -13.66
N ARG A 24 0.44 -8.35 -14.27
CA ARG A 24 -0.81 -8.79 -14.88
C ARG A 24 -1.64 -9.72 -13.98
N SER A 25 -1.01 -10.28 -12.96
CA SER A 25 -1.60 -11.35 -12.15
C SER A 25 -2.02 -10.93 -10.75
N ASN A 26 -1.51 -9.82 -10.24
CA ASN A 26 -1.80 -9.38 -8.88
C ASN A 26 -2.48 -8.01 -8.85
N ASN A 27 -3.56 -7.89 -8.09
CA ASN A 27 -4.26 -6.63 -7.87
C ASN A 27 -3.64 -5.83 -6.69
N CYS A 28 -4.30 -4.73 -6.31
CA CYS A 28 -3.89 -3.88 -5.20
C CYS A 28 -3.88 -4.60 -3.84
N TYR A 29 -4.76 -5.56 -3.63
CA TYR A 29 -4.85 -6.33 -2.39
C TYR A 29 -3.70 -7.33 -2.28
N ALA A 30 -3.43 -8.13 -3.32
CA ALA A 30 -2.28 -9.03 -3.37
C ALA A 30 -0.97 -8.27 -3.14
N TYR A 31 -0.82 -7.11 -3.77
CA TYR A 31 0.32 -6.24 -3.51
C TYR A 31 0.41 -5.80 -2.05
N ALA A 32 -0.71 -5.36 -1.47
CA ALA A 32 -0.72 -4.85 -0.10
C ALA A 32 -0.34 -5.93 0.92
N VAL A 33 -0.82 -7.16 0.75
CA VAL A 33 -0.51 -8.29 1.64
C VAL A 33 0.78 -9.04 1.27
N HIS A 34 1.47 -8.62 0.21
CA HIS A 34 2.72 -9.21 -0.28
C HIS A 34 2.59 -10.63 -0.80
N ASP A 35 1.47 -10.93 -1.43
CA ASP A 35 1.22 -12.21 -2.10
C ASP A 35 1.54 -12.09 -3.60
N TYR A 36 2.56 -12.83 -4.04
CA TYR A 36 3.00 -12.83 -5.43
C TYR A 36 2.29 -13.85 -6.30
N GLU A 37 1.69 -14.87 -5.69
CA GLU A 37 1.39 -16.10 -6.39
C GLU A 37 -0.08 -16.24 -6.77
N ASP A 38 -0.98 -15.48 -6.16
CA ASP A 38 -2.39 -15.63 -6.43
C ASP A 38 -2.88 -14.72 -7.56
N TYR A 39 -3.15 -15.35 -8.70
CA TYR A 39 -3.76 -14.73 -9.88
C TYR A 39 -5.27 -14.57 -9.77
N ARG A 40 -5.94 -15.24 -8.82
CA ARG A 40 -7.36 -15.56 -8.89
C ARG A 40 -8.23 -14.84 -7.89
N SER A 41 -7.64 -14.25 -6.90
CA SER A 41 -8.39 -13.64 -5.83
C SER A 41 -8.70 -12.18 -6.09
N TYR A 42 -9.41 -11.96 -7.13
CA TYR A 42 -10.07 -10.70 -7.35
C TYR A 42 -11.31 -10.64 -6.46
N LYS A 43 -11.28 -9.84 -5.43
CA LYS A 43 -12.47 -9.55 -4.65
C LYS A 43 -13.25 -8.46 -5.35
N SER A 44 -14.33 -8.86 -6.01
CA SER A 44 -15.27 -7.88 -6.56
C SER A 44 -15.83 -7.00 -5.45
N VAL A 45 -15.97 -5.73 -5.74
CA VAL A 45 -16.72 -4.81 -4.87
C VAL A 45 -18.18 -5.22 -4.94
N PRO A 46 -18.84 -5.49 -3.82
CA PRO A 46 -20.26 -5.79 -3.84
C PRO A 46 -21.04 -4.61 -4.40
N ASN A 47 -22.04 -4.87 -5.21
CA ASN A 47 -23.02 -3.90 -5.73
C ASN A 47 -23.91 -3.34 -4.60
N ASN A 48 -23.30 -2.86 -3.53
CA ASN A 48 -23.99 -2.41 -2.33
C ASN A 48 -23.79 -0.91 -2.13
N THR A 49 -24.67 -0.33 -1.36
CA THR A 49 -24.60 1.06 -0.92
C THR A 49 -23.28 1.35 -0.21
N SER A 50 -22.85 2.60 -0.22
CA SER A 50 -21.59 3.03 0.42
C SER A 50 -21.46 2.65 1.90
N SER A 51 -22.59 2.44 2.61
CA SER A 51 -22.61 2.06 4.03
C SER A 51 -22.13 0.63 4.27
N THR A 52 -22.36 -0.30 3.33
CA THR A 52 -22.06 -1.72 3.50
C THR A 52 -20.75 -2.15 2.87
N VAL A 53 -20.23 -1.44 1.87
CA VAL A 53 -19.02 -1.82 1.14
C VAL A 53 -17.82 -2.07 2.06
N CYS A 54 -17.54 -1.16 2.98
CA CYS A 54 -16.43 -1.32 3.94
C CYS A 54 -16.60 -2.52 4.87
N LYS A 55 -17.84 -2.79 5.32
CA LYS A 55 -18.15 -3.93 6.19
C LYS A 55 -17.90 -5.25 5.45
N THR A 56 -18.34 -5.37 4.21
CA THR A 56 -18.18 -6.57 3.40
C THR A 56 -16.72 -6.83 3.06
N LEU A 57 -15.99 -5.80 2.60
CA LEU A 57 -14.55 -5.90 2.33
C LEU A 57 -13.75 -6.24 3.59
N THR A 58 -14.08 -5.63 4.73
CA THR A 58 -13.44 -5.93 6.03
C THR A 58 -13.61 -7.41 6.40
N LYS A 59 -14.83 -7.93 6.29
CA LYS A 59 -15.10 -9.36 6.54
C LYS A 59 -14.27 -10.25 5.63
N GLY A 60 -14.18 -9.90 4.34
CA GLY A 60 -13.36 -10.62 3.37
C GLY A 60 -11.89 -10.67 3.77
N VAL A 61 -11.27 -9.52 4.05
CA VAL A 61 -9.87 -9.43 4.47
C VAL A 61 -9.57 -10.27 5.70
N LEU A 62 -10.44 -10.24 6.71
CA LEU A 62 -10.28 -11.02 7.94
C LEU A 62 -10.45 -12.53 7.70
N LYS A 63 -11.37 -12.91 6.81
CA LYS A 63 -11.66 -14.32 6.49
C LYS A 63 -10.55 -14.98 5.66
N ASP A 64 -9.86 -14.23 4.80
CA ASP A 64 -8.84 -14.79 3.92
C ASP A 64 -7.63 -15.34 4.66
N ASN A 65 -7.28 -14.71 5.78
CA ASN A 65 -6.05 -15.00 6.51
C ASN A 65 -6.33 -15.06 8.02
N PRO A 66 -7.08 -16.05 8.52
CA PRO A 66 -7.41 -16.17 9.93
C PRO A 66 -6.12 -16.25 10.77
N GLY A 67 -6.08 -15.50 11.87
CA GLY A 67 -4.92 -15.41 12.76
C GLY A 67 -3.74 -14.57 12.26
N LYS A 68 -3.69 -14.24 10.96
CA LYS A 68 -2.59 -13.47 10.32
C LYS A 68 -2.94 -12.00 10.07
N VAL A 69 -4.19 -11.62 10.23
CA VAL A 69 -4.67 -10.26 10.03
C VAL A 69 -5.62 -9.85 11.14
N TYR A 70 -5.52 -8.61 11.57
CA TYR A 70 -6.49 -8.02 12.50
C TYR A 70 -6.76 -6.55 12.14
N LYS A 71 -7.98 -6.10 12.45
CA LYS A 71 -8.35 -4.69 12.30
C LYS A 71 -7.61 -3.85 13.34
N ALA A 72 -7.04 -2.73 12.93
CA ALA A 72 -6.28 -1.82 13.78
C ALA A 72 -6.75 -0.37 13.60
N ARG A 73 -6.59 0.44 14.64
CA ARG A 73 -6.74 1.89 14.48
C ARG A 73 -5.60 2.45 13.63
N SER A 74 -5.87 3.50 12.87
CA SER A 74 -4.83 4.10 12.00
C SER A 74 -3.60 4.57 12.80
N GLY A 75 -3.80 5.10 13.99
CA GLY A 75 -2.73 5.57 14.89
C GLY A 75 -2.11 4.48 15.76
N GLU A 76 -2.60 3.26 15.69
CA GLU A 76 -2.08 2.13 16.44
C GLU A 76 -0.86 1.53 15.76
N LYS A 77 0.19 1.19 16.51
CA LYS A 77 1.35 0.47 16.01
C LYS A 77 1.00 -1.02 15.87
N CYS A 78 1.35 -1.62 14.73
CA CYS A 78 1.20 -3.07 14.58
C CYS A 78 2.16 -3.83 15.50
N ARG A 79 1.71 -4.98 15.99
CA ARG A 79 2.52 -5.86 16.83
C ARG A 79 3.71 -6.47 16.05
N LYS A 80 4.56 -7.17 16.75
CA LYS A 80 5.73 -7.88 16.16
C LYS A 80 5.32 -8.71 14.94
N ASN A 81 6.16 -8.74 13.91
CA ASN A 81 5.97 -9.46 12.65
C ASN A 81 4.74 -9.03 11.83
N HIS A 82 4.16 -7.85 12.11
CA HIS A 82 3.04 -7.31 11.35
C HIS A 82 3.37 -5.91 10.83
N TYR A 83 2.77 -5.54 9.71
CA TYR A 83 2.82 -4.20 9.15
C TYR A 83 1.42 -3.72 8.77
N LYS A 84 1.28 -2.43 8.55
CA LYS A 84 -0.01 -1.81 8.28
C LYS A 84 -0.35 -1.78 6.80
N ILE A 85 -1.59 -2.15 6.49
CA ILE A 85 -2.25 -1.86 5.23
C ILE A 85 -3.48 -0.99 5.48
N MET A 86 -3.90 -0.23 4.48
CA MET A 86 -5.10 0.61 4.56
C MET A 86 -5.97 0.37 3.35
N MET A 87 -7.27 0.37 3.58
CA MET A 87 -8.28 0.09 2.58
C MET A 87 -9.19 1.29 2.37
N VAL A 88 -9.46 1.58 1.10
CA VAL A 88 -10.41 2.60 0.63
C VAL A 88 -11.34 2.00 -0.42
N ALA A 89 -12.46 2.64 -0.68
CA ALA A 89 -13.42 2.21 -1.68
C ALA A 89 -14.02 3.39 -2.46
N ASP A 90 -14.33 3.12 -3.71
CA ASP A 90 -15.30 3.83 -4.54
C ASP A 90 -16.57 2.98 -4.52
N ALA A 91 -17.57 3.42 -3.76
CA ALA A 91 -18.73 2.60 -3.42
C ALA A 91 -19.48 2.11 -4.67
N GLY A 92 -19.75 0.81 -4.74
CA GLY A 92 -20.42 0.17 -5.87
C GLY A 92 -19.54 -0.01 -7.11
N ARG A 93 -18.29 0.49 -7.13
CA ARG A 93 -17.41 0.48 -8.30
C ARG A 93 -16.13 -0.29 -8.07
N ASP A 94 -15.32 0.10 -7.04
CA ASP A 94 -14.00 -0.50 -6.83
C ASP A 94 -13.50 -0.32 -5.40
N PHE A 95 -12.45 -1.04 -5.04
CA PHE A 95 -11.72 -0.90 -3.79
C PHE A 95 -10.22 -0.73 -4.06
N HIS A 96 -9.51 -0.18 -3.08
CA HIS A 96 -8.08 0.00 -3.22
C HIS A 96 -7.34 -0.19 -1.89
N PHE A 97 -6.10 -0.70 -1.99
CA PHE A 97 -5.25 -0.96 -0.84
C PHE A 97 -3.92 -0.21 -0.94
N TYR A 98 -3.45 0.22 0.22
CA TYR A 98 -2.13 0.82 0.43
C TYR A 98 -1.31 -0.02 1.38
N LYS A 99 0.00 -0.08 1.14
CA LYS A 99 0.99 -0.83 1.92
C LYS A 99 1.98 0.12 2.57
N GLN A 100 2.20 -0.03 3.89
CA GLN A 100 3.16 0.78 4.64
C GLN A 100 4.60 0.31 4.44
N HIS A 101 5.54 1.26 4.45
CA HIS A 101 6.98 1.04 4.40
C HIS A 101 7.70 1.89 5.44
N SER A 102 8.82 1.38 5.98
CA SER A 102 9.64 2.05 7.00
C SER A 102 11.04 2.41 6.51
N ILE A 103 11.44 1.97 5.33
CA ILE A 103 12.76 2.22 4.74
C ILE A 103 12.60 2.90 3.39
N VAL A 104 13.17 4.08 3.27
CA VAL A 104 13.31 4.79 1.99
C VAL A 104 14.58 4.33 1.31
N ASN A 105 14.46 4.00 0.02
CA ASN A 105 15.60 3.91 -0.91
C ASN A 105 15.37 5.04 -1.93
N HIS A 106 16.22 6.06 -1.87
CA HIS A 106 16.13 7.25 -2.70
C HIS A 106 17.35 7.34 -3.59
N GLU A 107 17.16 7.43 -4.89
CA GLU A 107 18.23 7.72 -5.84
C GLU A 107 18.30 9.23 -6.02
N VAL A 108 19.46 9.80 -5.70
CA VAL A 108 19.70 11.24 -5.75
C VAL A 108 19.67 11.71 -7.21
N LYS A 109 18.88 12.73 -7.47
CA LYS A 109 18.84 13.42 -8.76
C LYS A 109 19.69 14.66 -8.73
N GLU A 110 20.06 15.13 -9.90
CA GLU A 110 20.75 16.41 -10.05
C GLU A 110 19.95 17.56 -9.45
N GLY A 111 20.63 18.49 -8.78
CA GLY A 111 20.01 19.63 -8.12
C GLY A 111 19.29 19.32 -6.79
N GLU A 112 19.20 18.06 -6.35
CA GLU A 112 18.60 17.74 -5.06
C GLU A 112 19.51 18.14 -3.89
N THR A 113 18.88 18.64 -2.84
CA THR A 113 19.53 19.00 -1.57
C THR A 113 19.02 18.10 -0.44
N TYR A 114 19.76 18.05 0.69
CA TYR A 114 19.26 17.35 1.88
C TYR A 114 17.90 17.88 2.34
N THR A 115 17.65 19.16 2.18
CA THR A 115 16.39 19.80 2.53
C THR A 115 15.27 19.38 1.57
N SER A 116 15.51 19.35 0.26
CA SER A 116 14.49 18.93 -0.72
C SER A 116 14.08 17.47 -0.53
N ILE A 117 15.07 16.58 -0.33
CA ILE A 117 14.81 15.15 -0.05
C ILE A 117 14.09 14.96 1.29
N SER A 118 14.52 15.71 2.33
CA SER A 118 13.86 15.73 3.64
C SER A 118 12.38 16.11 3.52
N LYS A 119 12.08 17.21 2.81
CA LYS A 119 10.71 17.68 2.56
C LYS A 119 9.90 16.67 1.76
N MET A 120 10.48 16.10 0.72
CA MET A 120 9.85 15.08 -0.13
C MET A 120 9.37 13.88 0.71
N TRP A 121 10.24 13.32 1.53
CA TRP A 121 9.93 12.12 2.32
C TRP A 121 9.32 12.41 3.70
N GLY A 122 9.30 13.68 4.14
CA GLY A 122 8.79 14.07 5.45
C GLY A 122 9.61 13.50 6.61
N VAL A 123 10.92 13.48 6.47
CA VAL A 123 11.87 13.03 7.48
C VAL A 123 12.83 14.16 7.87
N PRO A 124 13.41 14.18 9.08
CA PRO A 124 14.40 15.20 9.45
C PRO A 124 15.60 15.20 8.47
N TRP A 125 16.08 16.36 8.06
CA TRP A 125 17.20 16.51 7.11
C TRP A 125 18.47 15.81 7.58
N CYS A 126 18.74 15.82 8.88
CA CYS A 126 19.89 15.13 9.48
C CYS A 126 19.84 13.61 9.26
N ARG A 127 18.66 13.03 9.11
CA ARG A 127 18.49 11.60 8.76
C ARG A 127 18.91 11.33 7.32
N VAL A 128 18.59 12.23 6.39
CA VAL A 128 19.00 12.14 4.99
C VAL A 128 20.52 12.31 4.90
N ARG A 129 21.09 13.31 5.60
CA ARG A 129 22.54 13.58 5.65
C ARG A 129 23.32 12.37 6.17
N ARG A 130 22.85 11.72 7.22
CA ARG A 130 23.48 10.49 7.76
C ARG A 130 23.46 9.31 6.79
N ALA A 131 22.56 9.31 5.80
CA ALA A 131 22.50 8.25 4.79
C ALA A 131 23.61 8.35 3.75
N GLY A 132 24.28 9.49 3.65
CA GLY A 132 25.45 9.70 2.82
C GLY A 132 25.51 11.03 2.08
N VAL A 133 26.59 11.24 1.35
CA VAL A 133 26.83 12.44 0.54
C VAL A 133 25.89 12.45 -0.67
N LEU A 134 25.40 13.63 -1.06
CA LEU A 134 24.56 13.78 -2.25
C LEU A 134 25.45 13.82 -3.50
N ARG A 135 25.28 12.81 -4.35
CA ARG A 135 25.83 12.73 -5.71
C ARG A 135 24.76 12.16 -6.62
N PRO A 136 24.49 12.72 -7.79
CA PRO A 136 23.52 12.17 -8.73
C PRO A 136 23.76 10.68 -8.99
N GLY A 137 22.68 9.88 -9.03
CA GLY A 137 22.73 8.43 -9.17
C GLY A 137 23.02 7.66 -7.88
N ARG A 138 23.50 8.31 -6.82
CA ARG A 138 23.74 7.63 -5.54
C ARG A 138 22.44 7.21 -4.87
N LYS A 139 22.37 5.96 -4.40
CA LYS A 139 21.26 5.44 -3.62
C LYS A 139 21.46 5.68 -2.13
N LEU A 140 20.58 6.50 -1.56
CA LEU A 140 20.50 6.74 -0.12
C LEU A 140 19.49 5.81 0.50
N LYS A 141 19.82 5.30 1.70
CA LYS A 141 18.92 4.45 2.49
C LYS A 141 18.74 5.02 3.88
N PHE A 142 17.51 5.32 4.26
CA PHE A 142 17.20 5.87 5.58
C PHE A 142 15.82 5.44 6.07
N LYS A 143 15.59 5.57 7.38
CA LYS A 143 14.28 5.32 7.99
C LYS A 143 13.28 6.39 7.52
N GLY A 144 12.12 5.95 7.06
CA GLY A 144 11.00 6.79 6.67
C GLY A 144 9.68 6.20 7.15
N ASN A 145 8.58 6.81 6.71
CA ASN A 145 7.25 6.30 6.94
C ASN A 145 6.37 6.79 5.78
N TYR A 146 6.01 5.90 4.92
CA TYR A 146 5.26 6.21 3.72
C TYR A 146 4.47 4.98 3.27
N PHE A 147 3.59 5.20 2.31
CA PHE A 147 2.78 4.14 1.72
C PHE A 147 3.03 4.05 0.23
N SER A 148 2.75 2.88 -0.31
CA SER A 148 2.71 2.62 -1.73
C SER A 148 1.42 1.89 -2.09
N HIS A 149 1.11 1.84 -3.36
CA HIS A 149 -0.02 1.10 -3.89
C HIS A 149 0.27 0.55 -5.28
N LYS A 150 -0.59 -0.32 -5.79
CA LYS A 150 -0.56 -0.83 -7.16
C LYS A 150 -1.94 -0.66 -7.77
N ARG A 151 -2.05 0.06 -8.88
CA ARG A 151 -3.35 0.35 -9.53
C ARG A 151 -3.78 -0.86 -10.38
N GLY A 152 -4.46 -1.79 -9.72
CA GLY A 152 -4.92 -3.01 -10.37
C GLY A 152 -3.83 -3.71 -11.18
N TRP A 153 -4.16 -4.12 -12.38
CA TRP A 153 -3.23 -4.74 -13.32
C TRP A 153 -2.52 -3.74 -14.24
N ALA A 154 -2.93 -2.47 -14.20
CA ALA A 154 -2.45 -1.45 -15.13
C ALA A 154 -1.03 -0.97 -14.80
N THR A 155 -0.63 -0.97 -13.53
CA THR A 155 0.66 -0.41 -13.10
C THR A 155 1.47 -1.39 -12.24
N GLY A 156 2.78 -1.18 -12.18
CA GLY A 156 3.59 -1.66 -11.07
C GLY A 156 3.33 -0.85 -9.79
N PRO A 157 4.06 -1.10 -8.70
CA PRO A 157 3.95 -0.34 -7.46
C PRO A 157 4.29 1.14 -7.66
N LEU A 158 3.48 1.99 -7.06
CA LEU A 158 3.59 3.46 -7.10
C LEU A 158 3.72 4.01 -5.68
N LEU A 159 4.53 5.07 -5.55
CA LEU A 159 4.69 5.84 -4.31
C LEU A 159 3.83 7.11 -4.30
N LEU A 160 3.34 7.51 -5.48
CA LEU A 160 2.64 8.77 -5.69
C LEU A 160 1.13 8.54 -5.70
N ASP A 161 0.40 9.45 -5.08
CA ASP A 161 -1.05 9.50 -5.14
C ASP A 161 -1.55 10.05 -6.50
N ALA A 162 -2.86 10.22 -6.67
CA ALA A 162 -3.46 10.71 -7.90
C ALA A 162 -3.03 12.15 -8.26
N CYS A 163 -2.54 12.93 -7.29
CA CYS A 163 -2.04 14.29 -7.47
C CYS A 163 -0.51 14.36 -7.58
N GLY A 164 0.18 13.23 -7.76
CA GLY A 164 1.63 13.17 -7.92
C GLY A 164 2.44 13.40 -6.63
N LYS A 165 1.83 13.27 -5.45
CA LYS A 165 2.50 13.45 -4.16
C LYS A 165 2.83 12.12 -3.50
N ILE A 166 3.98 12.04 -2.83
CA ILE A 166 4.34 10.85 -2.03
C ILE A 166 3.30 10.61 -0.94
N ILE A 167 2.80 9.39 -0.88
CA ILE A 167 1.75 8.98 0.04
C ILE A 167 2.35 8.78 1.43
N LYS A 168 2.20 9.77 2.31
CA LYS A 168 2.60 9.71 3.73
C LYS A 168 1.48 9.15 4.60
N ASP A 169 0.24 9.39 4.21
CA ASP A 169 -0.96 8.92 4.90
C ASP A 169 -2.10 8.72 3.89
N PRO A 170 -2.53 7.49 3.62
CA PRO A 170 -3.59 7.21 2.66
C PRO A 170 -4.93 7.91 2.98
N ARG A 171 -5.18 8.29 4.23
CA ARG A 171 -6.39 9.03 4.62
C ARG A 171 -6.42 10.46 4.06
N LYS A 172 -5.21 11.00 3.75
CA LYS A 172 -5.00 12.37 3.22
C LYS A 172 -4.55 12.38 1.76
N ALA A 173 -4.32 11.22 1.17
CA ALA A 173 -3.89 11.09 -0.20
C ALA A 173 -4.99 11.55 -1.18
N CYS A 174 -4.57 12.13 -2.28
CA CYS A 174 -5.43 12.39 -3.43
C CYS A 174 -5.82 11.03 -4.06
N ARG A 175 -7.12 10.74 -4.15
CA ARG A 175 -7.63 9.43 -4.58
C ARG A 175 -8.60 9.51 -5.74
N ASN A 176 -8.66 10.67 -6.39
CA ASN A 176 -9.45 10.86 -7.60
C ASN A 176 -8.58 10.55 -8.83
N TYR A 177 -8.83 9.41 -9.45
CA TYR A 177 -8.16 8.93 -10.66
C TYR A 177 -9.04 9.09 -11.90
N GLN A 178 -9.85 10.16 -11.96
CA GLN A 178 -10.82 10.47 -13.01
C GLN A 178 -12.01 9.49 -13.06
N ILE A 179 -11.82 8.27 -13.51
CA ILE A 179 -12.87 7.24 -13.61
C ILE A 179 -13.23 6.66 -12.24
N LEU A 180 -12.26 6.53 -11.34
CA LEU A 180 -12.41 5.97 -9.99
C LEU A 180 -12.05 7.00 -8.94
N ASN A 181 -12.94 7.25 -7.99
CA ASN A 181 -12.72 8.17 -6.89
C ASN A 181 -12.96 7.49 -5.54
N TYR A 182 -11.90 7.02 -4.90
CA TYR A 182 -11.97 6.26 -3.65
C TYR A 182 -12.23 7.17 -2.44
N THR A 183 -13.41 7.74 -2.36
CA THR A 183 -13.80 8.69 -1.30
C THR A 183 -13.95 8.03 0.06
N LYS A 184 -14.33 6.74 0.10
CA LYS A 184 -14.62 6.04 1.36
C LYS A 184 -13.37 5.42 1.96
N TYR A 185 -12.97 5.85 3.15
CA TYR A 185 -11.96 5.17 3.94
C TYR A 185 -12.59 4.01 4.71
N CYS A 186 -12.15 2.78 4.46
CA CYS A 186 -12.71 1.57 5.03
C CYS A 186 -11.97 1.03 6.26
N GLY A 187 -10.74 1.50 6.50
CA GLY A 187 -10.01 1.14 7.70
C GLY A 187 -8.55 0.75 7.49
N SER A 188 -7.92 0.44 8.61
CA SER A 188 -6.55 -0.08 8.68
C SER A 188 -6.58 -1.51 9.19
N PHE A 189 -5.62 -2.29 8.71
CA PHE A 189 -5.35 -3.64 9.17
C PHE A 189 -3.87 -3.80 9.44
N CYS A 190 -3.53 -4.64 10.41
CA CYS A 190 -2.19 -5.16 10.59
C CYS A 190 -2.15 -6.57 10.06
N VAL A 191 -1.23 -6.84 9.15
CA VAL A 191 -1.05 -8.13 8.47
C VAL A 191 0.33 -8.69 8.75
N THR A 192 0.47 -10.01 8.86
CA THR A 192 1.78 -10.63 9.03
C THR A 192 2.68 -10.32 7.83
N ASN A 193 3.98 -10.20 8.08
CA ASN A 193 4.95 -9.90 7.02
C ASN A 193 5.34 -11.12 6.17
N LYS A 194 4.78 -12.30 6.46
CA LYS A 194 5.00 -13.55 5.70
C LYS A 194 3.73 -14.40 5.67
N GLY A 195 3.60 -15.23 4.62
CA GLY A 195 2.59 -16.26 4.51
C GLY A 195 1.15 -15.74 4.44
N MET A 196 0.95 -14.53 3.94
CA MET A 196 -0.37 -14.01 3.57
C MET A 196 -0.78 -14.55 2.21
N ASN A 197 -2.05 -14.90 2.08
CA ASN A 197 -2.64 -15.33 0.81
C ASN A 197 -3.85 -14.47 0.48
N VAL A 198 -4.10 -14.28 -0.80
CA VAL A 198 -5.26 -13.54 -1.31
C VAL A 198 -6.28 -14.52 -1.88
N GLY A 199 -7.41 -14.64 -1.19
CA GLY A 199 -8.51 -15.51 -1.59
C GLY A 199 -8.40 -16.94 -1.09
N ASN A 200 -9.55 -17.63 -1.16
CA ASN A 200 -9.61 -19.05 -0.87
C ASN A 200 -9.47 -19.81 -2.20
N THR A 201 -8.50 -20.70 -2.30
CA THR A 201 -8.19 -21.50 -3.48
C THR A 201 -9.39 -22.31 -4.03
N ASN A 202 -10.50 -22.38 -3.31
CA ASN A 202 -11.70 -23.13 -3.67
C ASN A 202 -12.81 -22.31 -4.35
N SER A 203 -12.65 -21.01 -4.57
CA SER A 203 -13.67 -20.26 -5.32
C SER A 203 -13.36 -20.25 -6.80
N LYS A 204 -13.85 -21.25 -7.51
CA LYS A 204 -13.93 -21.33 -8.98
C LYS A 204 -14.94 -20.33 -9.55
N SER A 205 -14.97 -19.09 -9.18
CA SER A 205 -15.88 -18.15 -9.86
C SER A 205 -15.42 -16.72 -9.68
N LEU A 206 -15.11 -16.16 -10.78
CA LEU A 206 -15.38 -14.84 -11.31
C LEU A 206 -14.17 -14.33 -12.10
N GLN A 207 -14.07 -14.87 -13.32
CA GLN A 207 -13.37 -14.17 -14.39
C GLN A 207 -14.22 -12.96 -14.77
N TYR A 208 -13.80 -11.77 -14.40
CA TYR A 208 -14.24 -10.58 -15.11
C TYR A 208 -13.24 -10.31 -16.23
N ARG A 209 -13.68 -10.56 -17.45
CA ARG A 209 -13.08 -10.01 -18.67
C ARG A 209 -13.46 -8.54 -18.74
N PHE A 210 -12.50 -7.67 -18.86
CA PHE A 210 -12.64 -6.34 -19.42
C PHE A 210 -11.99 -6.32 -20.80
#